data_3a2c75c5ddc961ef9c5ebe73eb44e01b
#
_entry.id   3a2c75c5ddc961ef9c5ebe73eb44e01b
#
_cell.length_a   1.000
_cell.length_b   1.000
_cell.length_c   1.000
_cell.angle_alpha   90.00
_cell.angle_beta   90.00
_cell.angle_gamma   90.00
#
_symmetry.space_group_name_H-M   'P 1'
#
loop_
_entity.id
_entity.type
_entity.pdbx_description
1 polymer ?
#
loop_
_entity_poly.entity_id
_entity_poly.type
_entity_poly.pdbx_seq_one_letter_code
_entity_poly.pdbx_strand_id
1 'polypeptide(L)'
;MCIRDSIDAGAEIIFPEALYDEKDFEKVRKELSCYLLANMTEFGKSKLFNYKELENFGYNIVIYPVTTQRLAMKNVEDGLRDIYANGHQNNVIDKMQTRKRLYELVEYEKYNSLDEKIYNFSTEGHE
;
A
#
# COMPACT_ATOMS: atom_id res chain seq x y z
N MET A 1 11.10 -26.27 -3.66
CA MET A 1 9.86 -26.15 -4.46
C MET A 1 10.19 -25.31 -5.68
N CYS A 2 10.01 -25.85 -6.87
CA CYS A 2 10.26 -25.16 -8.13
C CYS A 2 9.00 -24.35 -8.52
N ILE A 3 9.16 -23.16 -9.11
CA ILE A 3 8.01 -22.37 -9.60
C ILE A 3 7.15 -23.17 -10.58
N ARG A 4 7.77 -24.03 -11.40
CA ARG A 4 7.04 -24.90 -12.33
C ARG A 4 6.17 -25.92 -11.61
N ASP A 5 6.61 -26.48 -10.49
CA ASP A 5 5.80 -27.39 -9.69
C ASP A 5 4.51 -26.73 -9.20
N SER A 6 4.55 -25.42 -8.90
CA SER A 6 3.37 -24.65 -8.52
C SER A 6 2.38 -24.51 -9.68
N ILE A 7 2.86 -24.28 -10.91
CA ILE A 7 2.02 -24.20 -12.11
C ILE A 7 1.41 -25.57 -12.43
N ASP A 8 2.20 -26.62 -12.34
CA ASP A 8 1.73 -27.99 -12.57
C ASP A 8 0.68 -28.40 -11.54
N ALA A 9 0.74 -27.83 -10.32
CA ALA A 9 -0.26 -28.00 -9.29
C ALA A 9 -1.50 -27.07 -9.45
N GLY A 10 -1.56 -26.25 -10.51
CA GLY A 10 -2.71 -25.41 -10.85
C GLY A 10 -2.62 -23.96 -10.42
N ALA A 11 -1.43 -23.43 -10.09
CA ALA A 11 -1.26 -22.00 -9.82
C ALA A 11 -1.44 -21.17 -11.09
N GLU A 12 -2.35 -20.23 -11.08
CA GLU A 12 -2.64 -19.31 -12.19
C GLU A 12 -1.79 -18.04 -12.14
N ILE A 13 -1.34 -17.66 -10.95
CA ILE A 13 -0.50 -16.47 -10.71
C ILE A 13 0.76 -16.89 -9.97
N ILE A 14 1.90 -16.42 -10.43
CA ILE A 14 3.20 -16.66 -9.79
C ILE A 14 3.78 -15.35 -9.27
N PHE A 15 4.25 -15.39 -8.04
CA PHE A 15 5.04 -14.35 -7.40
C PHE A 15 6.51 -14.80 -7.34
N PRO A 16 7.36 -14.41 -8.32
CA PRO A 16 8.79 -14.71 -8.26
C PRO A 16 9.48 -13.80 -7.26
N GLU A 17 10.01 -14.39 -6.19
CA GLU A 17 10.65 -13.64 -5.10
C GLU A 17 12.07 -13.20 -5.47
N ALA A 18 12.47 -12.01 -5.05
CA ALA A 18 13.83 -11.50 -5.04
C ALA A 18 14.54 -11.47 -6.41
N LEU A 19 13.83 -11.11 -7.48
CA LEU A 19 14.44 -10.81 -8.77
C LEU A 19 15.29 -9.54 -8.63
N TYR A 20 16.44 -9.52 -9.27
CA TYR A 20 17.43 -8.47 -9.05
C TYR A 20 17.27 -7.29 -10.03
N ASP A 21 17.34 -7.59 -11.32
CA ASP A 21 17.36 -6.59 -12.40
C ASP A 21 16.42 -6.95 -13.57
N GLU A 22 16.43 -6.13 -14.63
CA GLU A 22 15.63 -6.31 -15.85
C GLU A 22 15.76 -7.71 -16.43
N LYS A 23 16.99 -8.24 -16.46
CA LYS A 23 17.28 -9.55 -17.08
C LYS A 23 16.57 -10.67 -16.33
N ASP A 24 16.51 -10.57 -15.01
CA ASP A 24 15.81 -11.56 -14.19
C ASP A 24 14.29 -11.51 -14.46
N PHE A 25 13.71 -10.29 -14.53
CA PHE A 25 12.29 -10.10 -14.83
C PHE A 25 11.93 -10.65 -16.22
N GLU A 26 12.70 -10.29 -17.25
CA GLU A 26 12.51 -10.79 -18.60
C GLU A 26 12.70 -12.31 -18.70
N LYS A 27 13.68 -12.86 -17.99
CA LYS A 27 13.94 -14.31 -17.97
C LYS A 27 12.74 -15.06 -17.40
N VAL A 28 12.20 -14.61 -16.28
CA VAL A 28 11.01 -15.24 -15.68
C VAL A 28 9.84 -15.19 -16.67
N ARG A 29 9.60 -14.05 -17.34
CA ARG A 29 8.53 -13.94 -18.31
C ARG A 29 8.70 -14.88 -19.50
N LYS A 30 9.93 -15.05 -20.00
CA LYS A 30 10.22 -15.98 -21.11
C LYS A 30 9.96 -17.44 -20.75
N GLU A 31 10.19 -17.80 -19.48
CA GLU A 31 10.05 -19.18 -19.02
C GLU A 31 8.64 -19.55 -18.57
N LEU A 32 7.79 -18.56 -18.24
CA LEU A 32 6.47 -18.78 -17.64
C LEU A 32 5.38 -18.09 -18.46
N SER A 33 4.31 -18.79 -18.77
CA SER A 33 3.16 -18.26 -19.52
C SER A 33 1.99 -17.80 -18.63
N CYS A 34 2.01 -18.08 -17.32
CA CYS A 34 0.99 -17.68 -16.36
C CYS A 34 1.02 -16.19 -16.03
N TYR A 35 0.07 -15.70 -15.23
CA TYR A 35 0.12 -14.35 -14.70
C TYR A 35 1.29 -14.18 -13.73
N LEU A 36 1.94 -13.01 -13.80
CA LEU A 36 3.10 -12.69 -12.98
C LEU A 36 2.81 -11.47 -12.09
N LEU A 37 3.19 -11.60 -10.83
CA LEU A 37 3.12 -10.53 -9.84
C LEU A 37 4.53 -10.01 -9.56
N ALA A 38 4.73 -8.69 -9.63
CA ALA A 38 5.96 -8.01 -9.25
C ALA A 38 5.83 -7.40 -7.85
N ASN A 39 6.85 -7.60 -7.02
CA ASN A 39 6.94 -7.03 -5.68
C ASN A 39 7.93 -5.86 -5.66
N MET A 40 7.42 -4.63 -5.60
CA MET A 40 8.21 -3.40 -5.58
C MET A 40 8.39 -2.89 -4.15
N THR A 41 9.07 -3.71 -3.32
CA THR A 41 9.38 -3.34 -1.94
C THR A 41 10.65 -2.51 -1.85
N GLU A 42 10.58 -1.40 -1.10
CA GLU A 42 11.74 -0.56 -0.81
C GLU A 42 12.72 -1.28 0.11
N PHE A 43 14.00 -0.92 0.00
CA PHE A 43 15.11 -1.49 0.80
C PHE A 43 15.33 -3.00 0.61
N GLY A 44 14.74 -3.59 -0.43
CA GLY A 44 14.98 -4.96 -0.86
C GLY A 44 16.22 -5.08 -1.76
N LYS A 45 16.34 -6.25 -2.41
CA LYS A 45 17.44 -6.52 -3.36
C LYS A 45 17.10 -6.11 -4.78
N SER A 46 15.81 -6.06 -5.12
CA SER A 46 15.33 -5.78 -6.47
C SER A 46 15.48 -4.29 -6.80
N LYS A 47 15.86 -3.98 -8.03
CA LYS A 47 15.69 -2.65 -8.60
C LYS A 47 14.20 -2.28 -8.58
N LEU A 48 13.89 -1.04 -8.23
CA LEU A 48 12.53 -0.55 -8.27
C LEU A 48 12.19 -0.10 -9.70
N PHE A 49 11.17 -0.72 -10.27
CA PHE A 49 10.63 -0.37 -11.58
C PHE A 49 9.28 0.30 -11.43
N ASN A 50 8.94 1.20 -12.34
CA ASN A 50 7.58 1.72 -12.41
C ASN A 50 6.63 0.71 -13.09
N TYR A 51 5.34 0.91 -12.95
CA TYR A 51 4.33 -0.05 -13.45
C TYR A 51 4.37 -0.23 -14.97
N LYS A 52 4.77 0.80 -15.76
CA LYS A 52 4.90 0.69 -17.22
C LYS A 52 6.10 -0.14 -17.64
N GLU A 53 7.21 -0.03 -16.91
CA GLU A 53 8.37 -0.90 -17.14
C GLU A 53 8.01 -2.36 -16.86
N LEU A 54 7.29 -2.61 -15.75
CA LEU A 54 6.82 -3.95 -15.40
C LEU A 54 5.83 -4.51 -16.41
N GLU A 55 4.92 -3.69 -16.93
CA GLU A 55 4.01 -4.05 -18.02
C GLU A 55 4.80 -4.45 -19.28
N ASN A 56 5.83 -3.68 -19.64
CA ASN A 56 6.71 -4.01 -20.78
C ASN A 56 7.47 -5.32 -20.58
N PHE A 57 7.84 -5.67 -19.36
CA PHE A 57 8.39 -6.98 -19.03
C PHE A 57 7.34 -8.10 -19.04
N GLY A 58 6.05 -7.78 -19.21
CA GLY A 58 4.95 -8.72 -19.27
C GLY A 58 4.39 -9.15 -17.90
N TYR A 59 4.57 -8.34 -16.87
CA TYR A 59 3.97 -8.54 -15.55
C TYR A 59 2.55 -7.98 -15.53
N ASN A 60 1.67 -8.64 -14.80
CA ASN A 60 0.23 -8.39 -14.81
C ASN A 60 -0.23 -7.67 -13.53
N ILE A 61 0.48 -7.88 -12.42
CA ILE A 61 0.15 -7.33 -11.11
C ILE A 61 1.42 -6.75 -10.51
N VAL A 62 1.30 -5.60 -9.84
CA VAL A 62 2.37 -5.02 -9.02
C VAL A 62 1.84 -4.72 -7.63
N ILE A 63 2.62 -5.07 -6.61
CA ILE A 63 2.35 -4.71 -5.23
C ILE A 63 3.48 -3.83 -4.67
N TYR A 64 3.09 -2.92 -3.80
CA TYR A 64 3.97 -2.02 -3.06
C TYR A 64 3.82 -2.30 -1.56
N PRO A 65 4.38 -3.42 -1.07
CA PRO A 65 4.14 -3.88 0.29
C PRO A 65 4.76 -2.91 1.30
N VAL A 66 4.00 -2.60 2.34
CA VAL A 66 4.36 -1.72 3.45
C VAL A 66 4.79 -0.28 3.09
N THR A 67 4.75 0.13 1.82
CA THR A 67 5.13 1.48 1.37
C THR A 67 4.36 2.57 2.13
N THR A 68 3.04 2.46 2.17
CA THR A 68 2.17 3.42 2.88
C THR A 68 2.38 3.37 4.38
N GLN A 69 2.63 2.20 4.94
CA GLN A 69 2.95 2.05 6.37
C GLN A 69 4.28 2.73 6.71
N ARG A 70 5.32 2.54 5.91
CA ARG A 70 6.62 3.21 6.10
C ARG A 70 6.50 4.73 6.04
N LEU A 71 5.71 5.25 5.09
CA LEU A 71 5.42 6.68 4.98
C LEU A 71 4.68 7.18 6.23
N ALA A 72 3.64 6.48 6.67
CA ALA A 72 2.89 6.83 7.87
C ALA A 72 3.76 6.80 9.12
N MET A 73 4.54 5.73 9.31
CA MET A 73 5.40 5.58 10.50
C MET A 73 6.49 6.64 10.57
N LYS A 74 7.07 7.03 9.42
CA LYS A 74 8.04 8.14 9.37
C LYS A 74 7.42 9.46 9.82
N ASN A 75 6.22 9.78 9.33
CA ASN A 75 5.51 10.99 9.74
C ASN A 75 5.10 10.96 11.23
N VAL A 76 4.66 9.80 11.73
CA VAL A 76 4.34 9.62 13.16
C VAL A 76 5.58 9.83 14.03
N GLU A 77 6.71 9.24 13.67
CA GLU A 77 7.96 9.41 14.41
C GLU A 77 8.41 10.88 14.45
N ASP A 78 8.38 11.56 13.30
CA ASP A 78 8.76 12.98 13.20
C ASP A 78 7.81 13.87 14.02
N GLY A 79 6.50 13.60 13.97
CA GLY A 79 5.49 14.30 14.76
C GLY A 79 5.70 14.13 16.27
N LEU A 80 5.95 12.90 16.72
CA LEU A 80 6.22 12.64 18.14
C LEU A 80 7.49 13.32 18.62
N ARG A 81 8.55 13.33 17.81
CA ARG A 81 9.78 14.06 18.13
C ARG A 81 9.56 15.56 18.26
N ASP A 82 8.77 16.15 17.36
CA ASP A 82 8.45 17.57 17.41
C ASP A 82 7.63 17.91 18.65
N ILE A 83 6.59 17.12 18.97
CA ILE A 83 5.77 17.32 20.17
C ILE A 83 6.63 17.17 21.44
N TYR A 84 7.51 16.17 21.50
CA TYR A 84 8.40 15.98 22.63
C TYR A 84 9.35 17.17 22.84
N ALA A 85 9.87 17.72 21.76
CA ALA A 85 10.81 18.86 21.81
C ALA A 85 10.13 20.20 22.15
N ASN A 86 8.90 20.41 21.66
CA ASN A 86 8.23 21.72 21.69
C ASN A 86 7.02 21.78 22.63
N GLY A 87 6.52 20.64 23.10
CA GLY A 87 5.34 20.55 23.96
C GLY A 87 4.01 20.85 23.27
N HIS A 88 3.99 20.93 21.93
CA HIS A 88 2.79 21.19 21.12
C HIS A 88 2.96 20.61 19.70
N GLN A 89 1.86 20.56 18.94
CA GLN A 89 1.83 19.98 17.59
C GLN A 89 1.78 21.01 16.45
N ASN A 90 1.88 22.30 16.74
CA ASN A 90 1.66 23.36 15.76
C ASN A 90 2.57 23.29 14.52
N ASN A 91 3.80 22.80 14.71
CA ASN A 91 4.81 22.72 13.65
C ASN A 91 4.55 21.61 12.62
N VAL A 92 3.59 20.75 12.88
CA VAL A 92 3.31 19.58 12.03
C VAL A 92 1.88 19.53 11.50
N ILE A 93 1.07 20.55 11.78
CA ILE A 93 -0.34 20.62 11.36
C ILE A 93 -0.47 20.52 9.84
N ASP A 94 0.39 21.19 9.09
CA ASP A 94 0.40 21.18 7.63
C ASP A 94 0.72 19.82 7.01
N LYS A 95 1.30 18.92 7.78
CA LYS A 95 1.57 17.53 7.40
C LYS A 95 0.45 16.57 7.77
N MET A 96 -0.55 17.04 8.50
CA MET A 96 -1.66 16.22 8.96
C MET A 96 -2.77 16.13 7.92
N GLN A 97 -3.43 14.99 7.90
CA GLN A 97 -4.72 14.86 7.24
C GLN A 97 -5.75 15.76 7.96
N THR A 98 -6.45 16.62 7.21
CA THR A 98 -7.52 17.42 7.81
C THR A 98 -8.66 16.53 8.29
N ARG A 99 -9.40 16.97 9.34
CA ARG A 99 -10.58 16.24 9.85
C ARG A 99 -11.59 15.98 8.72
N LYS A 100 -11.88 16.99 7.92
CA LYS A 100 -12.81 16.87 6.78
C LYS A 100 -12.36 15.75 5.83
N ARG A 101 -11.09 15.77 5.42
CA ARG A 101 -10.58 14.76 4.49
C ARG A 101 -10.53 13.36 5.10
N LEU A 102 -10.23 13.26 6.40
CA LEU A 102 -10.28 11.98 7.11
C LEU A 102 -11.69 11.40 7.11
N TYR A 103 -12.70 12.22 7.44
CA TYR A 103 -14.10 11.82 7.45
C TYR A 103 -14.59 11.36 6.07
N GLU A 104 -14.18 12.06 5.00
CA GLU A 104 -14.47 11.64 3.63
C GLU A 104 -13.87 10.26 3.32
N LEU A 105 -12.61 10.02 3.72
CA LEU A 105 -11.91 8.77 3.45
C LEU A 105 -12.53 7.56 4.15
N VAL A 106 -12.99 7.73 5.38
CA VAL A 106 -13.61 6.67 6.17
C VAL A 106 -15.14 6.60 5.97
N GLU A 107 -15.70 7.41 5.07
CA GLU A 107 -17.14 7.52 4.81
C GLU A 107 -17.96 7.76 6.10
N TYR A 108 -17.46 8.63 7.00
CA TYR A 108 -18.00 8.84 8.34
C TYR A 108 -19.51 9.14 8.33
N GLU A 109 -19.97 10.01 7.44
CA GLU A 109 -21.39 10.39 7.31
C GLU A 109 -22.29 9.19 6.94
N LYS A 110 -21.76 8.24 6.19
CA LYS A 110 -22.49 7.02 5.86
C LYS A 110 -22.75 6.14 7.09
N TYR A 111 -21.77 6.05 7.99
CA TYR A 111 -21.93 5.34 9.24
C TYR A 111 -22.86 6.07 10.20
N ASN A 112 -22.75 7.40 10.32
CA ASN A 112 -23.70 8.20 11.09
C ASN A 112 -25.14 8.00 10.62
N SER A 113 -25.39 8.09 9.31
CA SER A 113 -26.72 7.87 8.73
C SER A 113 -27.22 6.43 8.93
N LEU A 114 -26.33 5.46 9.02
CA LEU A 114 -26.69 4.08 9.36
C LEU A 114 -27.09 3.96 10.82
N ASP A 115 -26.33 4.55 11.74
CA ASP A 115 -26.62 4.57 13.18
C ASP A 115 -27.95 5.26 13.48
N GLU A 116 -28.22 6.42 12.86
CA GLU A 116 -29.51 7.11 12.97
C GLU A 116 -30.69 6.24 12.55
N LYS A 117 -30.54 5.49 11.47
CA LYS A 117 -31.59 4.57 11.00
C LYS A 117 -31.85 3.40 11.96
N ILE A 118 -30.80 2.89 12.59
CA ILE A 118 -30.89 1.72 13.47
C ILE A 118 -31.36 2.11 14.86
N TYR A 119 -30.84 3.21 15.40
CA TYR A 119 -31.01 3.55 16.82
C TYR A 119 -31.85 4.82 17.08
N ASN A 120 -32.35 5.49 16.03
CA ASN A 120 -33.02 6.81 16.19
C ASN A 120 -32.15 7.83 16.95
N PHE A 121 -30.84 7.77 16.75
CA PHE A 121 -29.85 8.55 17.47
C PHE A 121 -29.55 9.85 16.70
N SER A 122 -29.71 10.99 17.40
CA SER A 122 -29.31 12.29 16.85
C SER A 122 -27.88 12.64 17.32
N THR A 123 -26.98 12.95 16.39
CA THR A 123 -25.62 13.39 16.68
C THR A 123 -25.52 14.92 16.88
N GLU A 124 -26.59 15.61 17.16
CA GLU A 124 -26.57 17.05 17.43
C GLU A 124 -25.70 17.35 18.67
N GLY A 125 -24.51 17.92 18.45
CA GLY A 125 -23.72 18.48 19.53
C GLY A 125 -22.21 18.31 19.52
N HIS A 126 -21.60 17.81 18.48
CA HIS A 126 -20.12 17.73 18.38
C HIS A 126 -19.60 18.44 17.13
N GLU A 127 -19.65 19.78 17.14
CA GLU A 127 -18.82 20.60 16.26
C GLU A 127 -17.41 20.79 16.86
#